data_01fe7c6506247f42e6b20fa966058e5f
#
_entry.id   01fe7c6506247f42e6b20fa966058e5f
#
_cell.length_a   1.000
_cell.length_b   1.000
_cell.length_c   1.000
_cell.angle_alpha   90.00
_cell.angle_beta   90.00
_cell.angle_gamma   90.00
#
_symmetry.space_group_name_H-M   'P 1'
#
loop_
_entity.id
_entity.type
_entity.pdbx_description
1 polymer ?
#
loop_
_entity_poly.entity_id
_entity_poly.type
_entity_poly.pdbx_seq_one_letter_code
_entity_poly.pdbx_strand_id
1 'polypeptide(L)'
;SVISILLLAYLLGWSGLMTINQIKVSGIPKAQTVFNLSAKEVIKLSGIEIGKPIARVNSSSVKRKLLTLPQVLDVKVNRQLPSTVVIELKMRKIEIAVTAPEGGYLVGDSSGVTFAKVNSVPRGIPIIKTSTSKVLLTQTLLVFRSLPEKIQNKVVSIDAKTQDSITFNLTRGIRIIWGGTQ
;
A
#
# COMPACT_ATOMS: atom_id res chain seq x y z
N SER A 1 -2.80 40.80 -25.87
CA SER A 1 -1.40 40.94 -26.27
C SER A 1 -0.59 39.81 -25.62
N VAL A 2 0.38 39.20 -26.32
CA VAL A 2 1.23 38.12 -25.81
C VAL A 2 1.96 38.52 -24.53
N ILE A 3 2.39 39.79 -24.46
CA ILE A 3 3.04 40.37 -23.27
C ILE A 3 2.13 40.33 -22.03
N SER A 4 0.84 40.59 -22.19
CA SER A 4 -0.12 40.55 -21.07
C SER A 4 -0.30 39.11 -20.55
N ILE A 5 -0.28 38.12 -21.44
CA ILE A 5 -0.36 36.70 -21.08
C ILE A 5 0.90 36.24 -20.35
N LEU A 6 2.07 36.66 -20.83
CA LEU A 6 3.35 36.34 -20.20
C LEU A 6 3.50 37.02 -18.82
N LEU A 7 3.03 38.25 -18.68
CA LEU A 7 2.99 38.97 -17.41
C LEU A 7 2.04 38.31 -16.42
N LEU A 8 0.86 37.87 -16.88
CA LEU A 8 -0.10 37.15 -16.08
C LEU A 8 0.45 35.79 -15.63
N ALA A 9 1.10 35.05 -16.55
CA ALA A 9 1.74 33.77 -16.24
C ALA A 9 2.91 33.95 -15.24
N TYR A 10 3.69 35.02 -15.38
CA TYR A 10 4.75 35.38 -14.43
C TYR A 10 4.16 35.73 -13.05
N LEU A 11 3.14 36.57 -12.99
CA LEU A 11 2.45 36.93 -11.75
C LEU A 11 1.81 35.73 -11.06
N LEU A 12 1.21 34.82 -11.81
CA LEU A 12 0.58 33.59 -11.27
C LEU A 12 1.60 32.53 -10.84
N GLY A 13 2.73 32.43 -11.53
CA GLY A 13 3.75 31.42 -11.26
C GLY A 13 4.83 31.82 -10.25
N TRP A 14 5.11 33.14 -10.13
CA TRP A 14 6.20 33.65 -9.31
C TRP A 14 5.77 34.60 -8.20
N SER A 15 4.57 35.20 -8.28
CA SER A 15 4.09 36.06 -7.21
C SER A 15 3.66 35.25 -6.00
N GLY A 16 3.84 35.82 -4.80
CA GLY A 16 3.37 35.22 -3.55
C GLY A 16 1.84 35.04 -3.42
N LEU A 17 1.09 35.34 -4.50
CA LEU A 17 -0.37 35.28 -4.54
C LEU A 17 -0.92 33.83 -4.54
N MET A 18 -0.12 32.84 -4.99
CA MET A 18 -0.52 31.43 -5.04
C MET A 18 0.49 30.55 -4.30
N THR A 19 0.66 30.80 -3.01
CA THR A 19 1.50 29.98 -2.14
C THR A 19 0.69 28.89 -1.47
N ILE A 20 1.33 27.78 -1.14
CA ILE A 20 0.74 26.65 -0.43
C ILE A 20 0.49 27.09 1.02
N ASN A 21 -0.78 27.19 1.41
CA ASN A 21 -1.18 27.50 2.79
C ASN A 21 -1.67 26.24 3.52
N GLN A 22 -2.12 25.24 2.77
CA GLN A 22 -2.67 24.02 3.36
C GLN A 22 -2.26 22.80 2.56
N ILE A 23 -1.92 21.70 3.29
CA ILE A 23 -1.72 20.37 2.73
C ILE A 23 -2.73 19.45 3.41
N LYS A 24 -3.63 18.86 2.62
CA LYS A 24 -4.61 17.89 3.09
C LYS A 24 -4.16 16.49 2.73
N VAL A 25 -4.13 15.59 3.71
CA VAL A 25 -3.83 14.17 3.50
C VAL A 25 -5.07 13.35 3.83
N SER A 26 -5.46 12.45 2.92
CA SER A 26 -6.58 11.55 3.09
C SER A 26 -6.22 10.12 2.70
N GLY A 27 -7.10 9.16 3.02
CA GLY A 27 -6.90 7.75 2.70
C GLY A 27 -6.10 6.96 3.72
N ILE A 28 -5.66 7.58 4.84
CA ILE A 28 -5.03 6.87 5.95
C ILE A 28 -6.13 6.29 6.83
N PRO A 29 -6.18 4.95 7.06
CA PRO A 29 -7.20 4.33 7.91
C PRO A 29 -7.13 4.82 9.37
N LYS A 30 -8.26 5.09 10.00
CA LYS A 30 -8.32 5.54 11.39
C LYS A 30 -7.93 4.46 12.41
N ALA A 31 -8.18 3.19 12.10
CA ALA A 31 -7.82 2.03 12.94
C ALA A 31 -6.39 1.56 12.59
N GLN A 32 -5.37 2.18 13.18
CA GLN A 32 -4.02 2.22 12.63
C GLN A 32 -2.97 1.37 13.32
N THR A 33 -3.32 0.31 13.99
CA THR A 33 -2.30 -0.52 14.67
C THR A 33 -1.29 -1.19 13.72
N VAL A 34 -1.62 -1.34 12.42
CA VAL A 34 -0.79 -2.08 11.46
C VAL A 34 0.05 -1.15 10.57
N PHE A 35 -0.51 -0.02 10.12
CA PHE A 35 0.17 0.80 9.10
C PHE A 35 1.19 1.80 9.65
N ASN A 36 1.08 2.19 10.92
CA ASN A 36 1.95 3.14 11.63
C ASN A 36 2.38 4.34 10.75
N LEU A 37 1.42 4.92 10.01
CA LEU A 37 1.64 6.03 9.10
C LEU A 37 0.79 7.23 9.52
N SER A 38 1.42 8.36 9.77
CA SER A 38 0.75 9.61 10.12
C SER A 38 0.71 10.60 8.95
N ALA A 39 -0.26 11.52 8.96
CA ALA A 39 -0.33 12.59 7.97
C ALA A 39 0.94 13.46 7.98
N LYS A 40 1.55 13.67 9.16
CA LYS A 40 2.82 14.43 9.28
C LYS A 40 3.95 13.75 8.51
N GLU A 41 4.08 12.43 8.62
CA GLU A 41 5.12 11.67 7.91
C GLU A 41 4.91 11.72 6.40
N VAL A 42 3.66 11.61 5.94
CA VAL A 42 3.31 11.75 4.52
C VAL A 42 3.70 13.13 3.99
N ILE A 43 3.37 14.20 4.72
CA ILE A 43 3.73 15.56 4.34
C ILE A 43 5.25 15.72 4.30
N LYS A 44 5.96 15.26 5.33
CA LYS A 44 7.43 15.30 5.39
C LYS A 44 8.07 14.57 4.21
N LEU A 45 7.63 13.35 3.91
CA LEU A 45 8.17 12.55 2.82
C LEU A 45 7.83 13.13 1.44
N SER A 46 6.68 13.77 1.30
CA SER A 46 6.28 14.43 0.05
C SER A 46 7.26 15.51 -0.37
N GLY A 47 7.90 16.17 0.59
CA GLY A 47 8.78 17.32 0.36
C GLY A 47 8.04 18.58 -0.07
N ILE A 48 6.73 18.65 0.19
CA ILE A 48 5.92 19.85 -0.07
C ILE A 48 6.05 20.78 1.11
N GLU A 49 6.43 22.04 0.85
CA GLU A 49 6.63 23.05 1.87
C GLU A 49 5.54 24.13 1.78
N ILE A 50 4.99 24.51 2.94
CA ILE A 50 4.08 25.65 3.07
C ILE A 50 4.83 26.93 2.71
N GLY A 51 4.14 27.88 2.08
CA GLY A 51 4.72 29.16 1.64
C GLY A 51 5.42 29.10 0.27
N LYS A 52 5.64 27.92 -0.31
CA LYS A 52 6.19 27.80 -1.67
C LYS A 52 5.08 27.96 -2.73
N PRO A 53 5.41 28.41 -3.95
CA PRO A 53 4.44 28.55 -5.03
C PRO A 53 3.81 27.19 -5.37
N ILE A 54 2.48 27.12 -5.39
CA ILE A 54 1.73 25.89 -5.68
C ILE A 54 2.01 25.36 -7.10
N ALA A 55 2.32 26.24 -8.05
CA ALA A 55 2.67 25.89 -9.42
C ALA A 55 3.93 25.01 -9.51
N ARG A 56 4.85 25.11 -8.53
CA ARG A 56 6.09 24.34 -8.47
C ARG A 56 5.93 22.92 -7.90
N VAL A 57 4.75 22.56 -7.41
CA VAL A 57 4.51 21.21 -6.91
C VAL A 57 4.54 20.22 -8.07
N ASN A 58 5.55 19.37 -8.11
CA ASN A 58 5.64 18.29 -9.07
C ASN A 58 4.90 17.06 -8.53
N SER A 59 3.63 16.90 -8.94
CA SER A 59 2.77 15.80 -8.48
C SER A 59 3.37 14.41 -8.75
N SER A 60 4.05 14.23 -9.88
CA SER A 60 4.68 12.95 -10.23
C SER A 60 5.88 12.63 -9.34
N SER A 61 6.66 13.64 -8.96
CA SER A 61 7.78 13.46 -8.03
C SER A 61 7.28 13.11 -6.62
N VAL A 62 6.24 13.81 -6.14
CA VAL A 62 5.59 13.53 -4.87
C VAL A 62 5.02 12.11 -4.86
N LYS A 63 4.31 11.71 -5.92
CA LYS A 63 3.77 10.35 -6.07
C LYS A 63 4.88 9.30 -5.97
N ARG A 64 5.99 9.45 -6.71
CA ARG A 64 7.12 8.50 -6.64
C ARG A 64 7.69 8.37 -5.24
N LYS A 65 7.89 9.50 -4.53
CA LYS A 65 8.38 9.49 -3.14
C LYS A 65 7.44 8.73 -2.20
N LEU A 66 6.14 8.95 -2.30
CA LEU A 66 5.16 8.32 -1.42
C LEU A 66 4.93 6.84 -1.76
N LEU A 67 5.13 6.43 -3.01
CA LEU A 67 5.10 5.01 -3.42
C LEU A 67 6.30 4.20 -2.92
N THR A 68 7.34 4.81 -2.35
CA THR A 68 8.40 4.07 -1.64
C THR A 68 7.92 3.45 -0.33
N LEU A 69 6.78 3.91 0.20
CA LEU A 69 6.14 3.33 1.37
C LEU A 69 5.46 2.02 0.97
N PRO A 70 5.89 0.85 1.48
CA PRO A 70 5.39 -0.44 1.02
C PRO A 70 3.89 -0.64 1.29
N GLN A 71 3.33 0.02 2.31
CA GLN A 71 1.91 -0.02 2.64
C GLN A 71 1.02 0.82 1.71
N VAL A 72 1.60 1.66 0.86
CA VAL A 72 0.86 2.50 -0.08
C VAL A 72 0.73 1.79 -1.42
N LEU A 73 -0.51 1.65 -1.91
CA LEU A 73 -0.82 1.04 -3.21
C LEU A 73 -0.76 2.07 -4.34
N ASP A 74 -1.36 3.25 -4.12
CA ASP A 74 -1.38 4.34 -5.09
C ASP A 74 -1.51 5.69 -4.41
N VAL A 75 -1.13 6.75 -5.12
CA VAL A 75 -1.15 8.14 -4.64
C VAL A 75 -1.70 9.05 -5.73
N LYS A 76 -2.67 9.88 -5.37
CA LYS A 76 -3.12 11.00 -6.19
C LYS A 76 -2.71 12.30 -5.51
N VAL A 77 -2.12 13.21 -6.28
CA VAL A 77 -1.69 14.53 -5.80
C VAL A 77 -2.35 15.59 -6.66
N ASN A 78 -3.24 16.34 -6.05
CA ASN A 78 -4.04 17.36 -6.70
C ASN A 78 -3.70 18.75 -6.13
N ARG A 79 -3.56 19.72 -7.03
CA ARG A 79 -3.41 21.13 -6.67
C ARG A 79 -4.78 21.78 -6.72
N GLN A 80 -5.32 22.17 -5.58
CA GLN A 80 -6.56 22.93 -5.47
C GLN A 80 -6.21 24.42 -5.29
N LEU A 81 -6.34 25.16 -6.38
CA LEU A 81 -6.10 26.61 -6.37
C LEU A 81 -7.06 27.31 -5.40
N PRO A 82 -6.63 28.41 -4.76
CA PRO A 82 -5.35 29.08 -4.97
C PRO A 82 -4.19 28.51 -4.15
N SER A 83 -4.42 27.74 -3.05
CA SER A 83 -3.38 27.55 -2.03
C SER A 83 -3.36 26.16 -1.34
N THR A 84 -4.12 25.19 -1.82
CA THR A 84 -4.23 23.88 -1.17
C THR A 84 -3.66 22.77 -2.04
N VAL A 85 -2.84 21.92 -1.44
CA VAL A 85 -2.42 20.65 -2.06
C VAL A 85 -3.13 19.50 -1.36
N VAL A 86 -3.74 18.61 -2.13
CA VAL A 86 -4.44 17.43 -1.63
C VAL A 86 -3.65 16.19 -2.03
N ILE A 87 -3.30 15.37 -1.04
CA ILE A 87 -2.65 14.07 -1.21
C ILE A 87 -3.65 13.00 -0.78
N GLU A 88 -4.10 12.20 -1.73
CA GLU A 88 -5.00 11.08 -1.51
C GLU A 88 -4.20 9.77 -1.60
N LEU A 89 -4.11 9.04 -0.49
CA LEU A 89 -3.43 7.75 -0.43
C LEU A 89 -4.45 6.63 -0.61
N LYS A 90 -4.10 5.66 -1.46
CA LYS A 90 -4.75 4.37 -1.51
C LYS A 90 -3.84 3.36 -0.80
N MET A 91 -4.27 2.90 0.38
CA MET A 91 -3.51 1.93 1.15
C MET A 91 -3.73 0.52 0.61
N ARG A 92 -2.73 -0.36 0.78
CA ARG A 92 -2.87 -1.80 0.52
C ARG A 92 -3.83 -2.41 1.54
N LYS A 93 -4.56 -3.44 1.13
CA LYS A 93 -5.39 -4.24 2.04
C LYS A 93 -4.56 -5.38 2.61
N ILE A 94 -4.81 -5.72 3.87
CA ILE A 94 -4.27 -6.94 4.47
C ILE A 94 -5.11 -8.10 3.98
N GLU A 95 -4.49 -9.01 3.21
CA GLU A 95 -5.17 -10.17 2.63
C GLU A 95 -4.45 -11.47 2.95
N ILE A 96 -3.18 -11.37 3.37
CA ILE A 96 -2.35 -12.50 3.79
C ILE A 96 -1.48 -12.14 4.99
N ALA A 97 -1.07 -13.16 5.72
CA ALA A 97 -0.01 -13.07 6.72
C ALA A 97 1.01 -14.19 6.46
N VAL A 98 2.29 -13.85 6.47
CA VAL A 98 3.39 -14.82 6.30
C VAL A 98 4.15 -14.93 7.61
N THR A 99 4.49 -16.12 8.04
CA THR A 99 5.30 -16.34 9.26
C THR A 99 6.68 -15.71 9.07
N ALA A 100 7.08 -14.84 9.99
CA ALA A 100 8.40 -14.23 9.96
C ALA A 100 9.45 -15.12 10.64
N PRO A 101 10.68 -15.24 10.10
CA PRO A 101 11.74 -16.06 10.69
C PRO A 101 12.11 -15.67 12.14
N GLU A 102 12.04 -14.38 12.42
CA GLU A 102 12.36 -13.79 13.74
C GLU A 102 11.14 -13.76 14.70
N GLY A 103 10.10 -14.50 14.38
CA GLY A 103 8.83 -14.50 15.13
C GLY A 103 7.87 -13.39 14.71
N GLY A 104 6.57 -13.62 14.98
CA GLY A 104 5.49 -12.78 14.49
C GLY A 104 5.12 -13.05 13.04
N TYR A 105 4.44 -12.10 12.41
CA TYR A 105 3.91 -12.24 11.06
C TYR A 105 4.17 -11.01 10.23
N LEU A 106 4.48 -11.20 8.95
CA LEU A 106 4.51 -10.15 7.96
C LEU A 106 3.15 -10.14 7.25
N VAL A 107 2.40 -9.05 7.38
CA VAL A 107 1.12 -8.91 6.66
C VAL A 107 1.35 -8.29 5.30
N GLY A 108 0.56 -8.73 4.33
CA GLY A 108 0.69 -8.32 2.95
C GLY A 108 -0.65 -8.33 2.22
N ASP A 109 -0.58 -7.89 0.97
CA ASP A 109 -1.72 -7.95 0.05
C ASP A 109 -1.73 -9.26 -0.76
N SER A 110 -2.78 -9.44 -1.53
CA SER A 110 -2.93 -10.60 -2.41
C SER A 110 -1.86 -10.69 -3.51
N SER A 111 -1.10 -9.64 -3.80
CA SER A 111 0.02 -9.71 -4.74
C SER A 111 1.30 -10.29 -4.13
N GLY A 112 1.30 -10.57 -2.81
CA GLY A 112 2.46 -11.06 -2.08
C GLY A 112 3.40 -9.96 -1.59
N VAL A 113 3.03 -8.69 -1.75
CA VAL A 113 3.80 -7.57 -1.18
C VAL A 113 3.49 -7.48 0.31
N THR A 114 4.49 -7.78 1.13
CA THR A 114 4.42 -7.61 2.58
C THR A 114 4.82 -6.18 2.96
N PHE A 115 4.10 -5.56 3.89
CA PHE A 115 4.29 -4.14 4.21
C PHE A 115 4.29 -3.80 5.70
N ALA A 116 3.96 -4.74 6.58
CA ALA A 116 4.04 -4.51 8.02
C ALA A 116 4.31 -5.80 8.79
N LYS A 117 5.01 -5.68 9.93
CA LYS A 117 5.21 -6.77 10.89
C LYS A 117 4.21 -6.61 12.03
N VAL A 118 3.54 -7.70 12.40
CA VAL A 118 2.56 -7.74 13.50
C VAL A 118 2.82 -8.93 14.41
N ASN A 119 2.43 -8.83 15.67
CA ASN A 119 2.54 -9.93 16.62
C ASN A 119 1.34 -10.88 16.54
N SER A 120 0.20 -10.40 16.06
CA SER A 120 -1.02 -11.20 15.90
C SER A 120 -1.68 -10.88 14.56
N VAL A 121 -2.19 -11.92 13.92
CA VAL A 121 -2.87 -11.79 12.61
C VAL A 121 -4.33 -11.40 12.83
N PRO A 122 -4.86 -10.41 12.08
CA PRO A 122 -6.27 -10.07 12.12
C PRO A 122 -7.14 -11.28 11.75
N ARG A 123 -8.35 -11.35 12.34
CA ARG A 123 -9.29 -12.44 12.06
C ARG A 123 -9.64 -12.50 10.56
N GLY A 124 -9.73 -13.72 10.03
CA GLY A 124 -10.12 -13.95 8.65
C GLY A 124 -8.99 -13.82 7.62
N ILE A 125 -7.78 -13.52 8.07
CA ILE A 125 -6.60 -13.46 7.21
C ILE A 125 -5.87 -14.81 7.25
N PRO A 126 -5.66 -15.50 6.12
CA PRO A 126 -4.94 -16.77 6.08
C PRO A 126 -3.46 -16.59 6.41
N ILE A 127 -2.93 -17.52 7.21
CA ILE A 127 -1.51 -17.54 7.57
C ILE A 127 -0.75 -18.46 6.61
N ILE A 128 0.20 -17.91 5.88
CA ILE A 128 1.07 -18.68 4.99
C ILE A 128 2.34 -19.06 5.74
N LYS A 129 2.53 -20.35 5.93
CA LYS A 129 3.75 -20.94 6.48
C LYS A 129 4.60 -21.44 5.31
N THR A 130 5.56 -20.64 4.92
CA THR A 130 6.46 -20.96 3.81
C THR A 130 7.90 -20.69 4.21
N SER A 131 8.84 -21.30 3.49
CA SER A 131 10.23 -20.84 3.52
C SER A 131 10.31 -19.43 2.94
N THR A 132 11.38 -18.69 3.24
CA THR A 132 11.59 -17.27 2.89
C THR A 132 11.65 -17.00 1.36
N SER A 133 11.39 -18.01 0.53
CA SER A 133 11.43 -17.90 -0.93
C SER A 133 10.24 -17.11 -1.46
N LYS A 134 10.54 -15.94 -2.06
CA LYS A 134 9.54 -15.12 -2.76
C LYS A 134 8.85 -15.87 -3.90
N VAL A 135 9.58 -16.77 -4.58
CA VAL A 135 9.03 -17.59 -5.67
C VAL A 135 7.95 -18.53 -5.14
N LEU A 136 8.25 -19.24 -4.05
CA LEU A 136 7.30 -20.15 -3.42
C LEU A 136 6.06 -19.43 -2.90
N LEU A 137 6.23 -18.24 -2.30
CA LEU A 137 5.11 -17.40 -1.86
C LEU A 137 4.23 -17.00 -3.04
N THR A 138 4.82 -16.53 -4.14
CA THR A 138 4.07 -16.11 -5.34
C THR A 138 3.28 -17.28 -5.92
N GLN A 139 3.87 -18.46 -6.03
CA GLN A 139 3.20 -19.66 -6.53
C GLN A 139 2.07 -20.12 -5.59
N THR A 140 2.32 -20.12 -4.28
CA THR A 140 1.30 -20.43 -3.28
C THR A 140 0.09 -19.49 -3.41
N LEU A 141 0.32 -18.21 -3.65
CA LEU A 141 -0.74 -17.23 -3.85
C LEU A 141 -1.49 -17.44 -5.16
N LEU A 142 -0.82 -17.83 -6.24
CA LEU A 142 -1.49 -18.16 -7.50
C LEU A 142 -2.44 -19.34 -7.31
N VAL A 143 -1.98 -20.41 -6.65
CA VAL A 143 -2.83 -21.57 -6.33
C VAL A 143 -3.98 -21.17 -5.41
N PHE A 144 -3.72 -20.42 -4.35
CA PHE A 144 -4.76 -19.95 -3.44
C PHE A 144 -5.86 -19.16 -4.16
N ARG A 145 -5.49 -18.28 -5.08
CA ARG A 145 -6.45 -17.49 -5.88
C ARG A 145 -7.24 -18.30 -6.89
N SER A 146 -6.71 -19.43 -7.36
CA SER A 146 -7.43 -20.35 -8.26
C SER A 146 -8.54 -21.10 -7.55
N LEU A 147 -8.54 -21.15 -6.22
CA LEU A 147 -9.61 -21.77 -5.45
C LEU A 147 -10.91 -20.96 -5.56
N PRO A 148 -12.08 -21.63 -5.57
CA PRO A 148 -13.36 -20.92 -5.46
C PRO A 148 -13.42 -20.04 -4.20
N GLU A 149 -14.02 -18.84 -4.30
CA GLU A 149 -14.10 -17.86 -3.20
C GLU A 149 -14.69 -18.46 -1.91
N LYS A 150 -15.70 -19.35 -2.04
CA LYS A 150 -16.29 -20.07 -0.91
C LYS A 150 -15.27 -20.93 -0.14
N ILE A 151 -14.23 -21.39 -0.81
CA ILE A 151 -13.14 -22.17 -0.21
C ILE A 151 -12.10 -21.21 0.36
N GLN A 152 -11.69 -20.19 -0.41
CA GLN A 152 -10.72 -19.18 0.05
C GLN A 152 -11.13 -18.59 1.42
N ASN A 153 -12.41 -18.24 1.59
CA ASN A 153 -12.95 -17.67 2.82
C ASN A 153 -12.93 -18.62 4.02
N LYS A 154 -12.69 -19.92 3.80
CA LYS A 154 -12.57 -20.94 4.85
C LYS A 154 -11.14 -21.30 5.18
N VAL A 155 -10.17 -20.85 4.39
CA VAL A 155 -8.76 -21.15 4.62
C VAL A 155 -8.26 -20.38 5.84
N VAL A 156 -7.69 -21.11 6.79
CA VAL A 156 -7.09 -20.56 8.02
C VAL A 156 -5.59 -20.46 7.88
N SER A 157 -4.96 -21.49 7.31
CA SER A 157 -3.52 -21.47 7.04
C SER A 157 -3.17 -22.26 5.78
N ILE A 158 -2.04 -21.92 5.21
CA ILE A 158 -1.47 -22.55 4.03
C ILE A 158 -0.04 -22.98 4.38
N ASP A 159 0.21 -24.27 4.31
CA ASP A 159 1.54 -24.84 4.52
C ASP A 159 2.17 -25.12 3.15
N ALA A 160 3.16 -24.34 2.76
CA ALA A 160 3.88 -24.50 1.51
C ALA A 160 5.35 -24.86 1.80
N LYS A 161 5.68 -26.13 1.73
CA LYS A 161 7.06 -26.63 1.94
C LYS A 161 7.88 -26.57 0.66
N THR A 162 7.27 -26.96 -0.45
CA THR A 162 7.83 -26.92 -1.80
C THR A 162 6.74 -26.47 -2.77
N GLN A 163 7.10 -26.25 -4.04
CA GLN A 163 6.15 -25.91 -5.11
C GLN A 163 5.10 -27.03 -5.34
N ASP A 164 5.49 -28.27 -5.08
CA ASP A 164 4.70 -29.47 -5.28
C ASP A 164 4.02 -29.98 -4.00
N SER A 165 4.14 -29.25 -2.91
CA SER A 165 3.59 -29.62 -1.60
C SER A 165 2.97 -28.42 -0.91
N ILE A 166 1.75 -28.07 -1.35
CA ILE A 166 0.93 -27.01 -0.77
C ILE A 166 -0.28 -27.63 -0.09
N THR A 167 -0.46 -27.36 1.19
CA THR A 167 -1.60 -27.83 1.97
C THR A 167 -2.42 -26.65 2.48
N PHE A 168 -3.69 -26.61 2.15
CA PHE A 168 -4.64 -25.64 2.68
C PHE A 168 -5.36 -26.23 3.88
N ASN A 169 -5.24 -25.58 5.03
CA ASN A 169 -5.96 -25.93 6.23
C ASN A 169 -7.20 -25.03 6.34
N LEU A 170 -8.37 -25.61 6.32
CA LEU A 170 -9.64 -24.92 6.38
C LEU A 170 -10.22 -24.96 7.80
N THR A 171 -11.25 -24.13 8.01
CA THR A 171 -12.09 -24.22 9.21
C THR A 171 -12.65 -25.62 9.40
N ARG A 172 -12.91 -26.04 10.64
CA ARG A 172 -13.40 -27.36 11.03
C ARG A 172 -12.44 -28.53 10.76
N GLY A 173 -11.13 -28.25 10.64
CA GLY A 173 -10.09 -29.28 10.48
C GLY A 173 -10.00 -29.93 9.10
N ILE A 174 -10.69 -29.40 8.09
CA ILE A 174 -10.62 -29.92 6.72
C ILE A 174 -9.26 -29.50 6.13
N ARG A 175 -8.60 -30.42 5.44
CA ARG A 175 -7.35 -30.18 4.71
C ARG A 175 -7.53 -30.49 3.23
N ILE A 176 -7.01 -29.60 2.38
CA ILE A 176 -6.88 -29.81 0.94
C ILE A 176 -5.40 -29.91 0.64
N ILE A 177 -4.97 -31.02 0.09
CA ILE A 177 -3.59 -31.24 -0.36
C ILE A 177 -3.56 -30.94 -1.85
N TRP A 178 -2.81 -29.94 -2.22
CA TRP A 178 -2.56 -29.58 -3.60
C TRP A 178 -1.19 -30.13 -4.02
N GLY A 179 -1.20 -31.07 -4.95
CA GLY A 179 0.04 -31.59 -5.52
C GLY A 179 0.47 -30.70 -6.67
N GLY A 180 1.51 -29.93 -6.50
CA GLY A 180 2.20 -29.10 -7.46
C GLY A 180 1.43 -28.45 -8.62
N THR A 181 1.92 -27.32 -9.06
CA THR A 181 1.54 -26.74 -10.36
C THR A 181 2.40 -27.41 -11.44
N GLN A 182 1.83 -28.26 -12.26
CA GLN A 182 2.44 -28.61 -13.56
C GLN A 182 2.30 -27.44 -14.52
#